data_926adbd71ab4e0562550e7a105b9cc32
#
_entry.id   926adbd71ab4e0562550e7a105b9cc32
#
_cell.length_a   1.000
_cell.length_b   1.000
_cell.length_c   1.000
_cell.angle_alpha   90.00
_cell.angle_beta   90.00
_cell.angle_gamma   90.00
#
_symmetry.space_group_name_H-M   'P 1'
#
loop_
_entity.id
_entity.type
_entity.pdbx_description
1 polymer ?
#
loop_
_entity_poly.entity_id
_entity_poly.type
_entity_poly.pdbx_seq_one_letter_code
_entity_poly.pdbx_strand_id
1 'polypeptide(L)'
;MQRTRRSLLAAGATVGVVGAAGCLGGGGGGGGLSFDAGAYDCDLTEPSDPDLDYRPTLGNPDADVTVQAFEDFTCDHCATYKLEHFPTIREDYIEPGDIHYEHWDFPLPVDEQWAVPIASAARGVGDRHGDEAFFEFASAAYESQGAYGDGSSVETMPGGADPCAVLADAEFSAYEEATQSDRSQGVSMGVSGTPTIFVNGDPVQGGYAAETIAAAIDAKL
;
A
#
# COMPACT_ATOMS: atom_id res chain seq x y z
N MET A 1 7.59 -75.78 8.84
CA MET A 1 8.13 -76.25 7.57
C MET A 1 8.64 -75.03 6.84
N GLN A 2 9.88 -74.76 6.91
CA GLN A 2 10.96 -75.03 5.94
C GLN A 2 10.81 -74.07 4.78
N ARG A 3 11.75 -73.14 4.71
CA ARG A 3 13.00 -73.07 3.86
C ARG A 3 12.71 -72.32 2.59
N THR A 4 13.49 -71.47 1.99
CA THR A 4 14.91 -71.12 2.00
C THR A 4 15.07 -69.97 0.99
N ARG A 5 15.87 -68.92 1.34
CA ARG A 5 17.16 -68.49 0.75
C ARG A 5 17.26 -68.37 -0.77
N ARG A 6 17.63 -67.22 -1.28
CA ARG A 6 18.96 -66.82 -1.80
C ARG A 6 18.76 -65.57 -2.66
N SER A 7 19.33 -64.44 -2.31
CA SER A 7 20.69 -63.91 -2.56
C SER A 7 21.12 -64.01 -4.03
N LEU A 8 21.45 -62.89 -4.59
CA LEU A 8 22.75 -62.50 -5.18
C LEU A 8 22.56 -61.40 -6.19
N LEU A 9 23.23 -60.31 -5.90
CA LEU A 9 24.38 -59.64 -6.50
C LEU A 9 24.01 -58.80 -7.71
N ALA A 10 24.17 -57.52 -7.62
CA ALA A 10 25.35 -56.62 -7.66
C ALA A 10 25.81 -56.33 -9.10
N ALA A 11 25.89 -55.11 -9.41
CA ALA A 11 26.81 -54.34 -10.21
C ALA A 11 26.06 -53.10 -10.73
N GLY A 12 26.36 -51.90 -10.41
CA GLY A 12 27.61 -51.18 -10.44
C GLY A 12 27.69 -50.37 -11.71
N ALA A 13 27.54 -49.05 -11.60
CA ALA A 13 28.19 -48.04 -12.46
C ALA A 13 27.65 -46.66 -12.03
N THR A 14 28.34 -45.94 -11.25
CA THR A 14 29.17 -44.77 -11.51
C THR A 14 28.52 -43.61 -12.24
N VAL A 15 28.42 -42.54 -11.47
CA VAL A 15 28.90 -41.17 -11.74
C VAL A 15 28.12 -40.33 -12.73
N GLY A 16 27.46 -39.37 -12.16
CA GLY A 16 26.99 -38.16 -12.81
C GLY A 16 26.66 -37.11 -11.73
N VAL A 17 27.76 -36.57 -11.11
CA VAL A 17 27.62 -35.37 -10.30
C VAL A 17 27.47 -34.22 -11.28
N VAL A 18 26.20 -33.83 -11.49
CA VAL A 18 25.90 -32.51 -12.01
C VAL A 18 25.56 -31.68 -10.79
N GLY A 19 26.44 -30.76 -10.45
CA GLY A 19 26.25 -29.77 -9.42
C GLY A 19 25.03 -28.92 -9.71
N ALA A 20 23.96 -29.18 -8.99
CA ALA A 20 22.90 -28.17 -8.80
C ALA A 20 23.46 -27.20 -7.76
N ALA A 21 23.90 -26.05 -8.22
CA ALA A 21 24.09 -24.90 -7.37
C ALA A 21 22.72 -24.59 -6.81
N GLY A 22 22.42 -25.08 -5.59
CA GLY A 22 21.27 -24.72 -4.82
C GLY A 22 21.49 -23.29 -4.34
N CYS A 23 20.71 -22.37 -4.88
CA CYS A 23 20.45 -21.11 -4.23
C CYS A 23 19.71 -21.42 -2.92
N LEU A 24 20.46 -21.46 -1.83
CA LEU A 24 19.92 -21.35 -0.49
C LEU A 24 19.66 -19.85 -0.26
N GLY A 25 18.57 -19.36 -0.85
CA GLY A 25 17.96 -18.10 -0.44
C GLY A 25 17.17 -18.38 0.83
N GLY A 26 17.51 -17.68 1.91
CA GLY A 26 16.87 -17.79 3.21
C GLY A 26 15.39 -17.47 3.12
N GLY A 27 14.56 -18.34 3.69
CA GLY A 27 13.13 -18.16 3.72
C GLY A 27 12.72 -17.13 4.75
N GLY A 28 12.06 -16.09 4.29
CA GLY A 28 11.03 -15.36 5.01
C GLY A 28 9.73 -15.70 4.31
N GLY A 29 8.75 -16.22 5.07
CA GLY A 29 7.44 -16.58 4.51
C GLY A 29 6.60 -15.34 4.25
N GLY A 30 6.71 -14.78 3.08
CA GLY A 30 5.77 -13.87 2.44
C GLY A 30 5.50 -14.43 1.06
N GLY A 31 4.28 -14.52 0.64
CA GLY A 31 3.92 -14.81 -0.74
C GLY A 31 4.49 -13.67 -1.58
N GLY A 32 5.64 -13.91 -2.23
CA GLY A 32 6.33 -12.90 -3.02
C GLY A 32 5.36 -12.28 -4.03
N LEU A 33 5.28 -10.96 -4.01
CA LEU A 33 4.60 -10.20 -5.02
C LEU A 33 5.30 -10.44 -6.34
N SER A 34 4.54 -10.54 -7.42
CA SER A 34 5.09 -10.73 -8.76
C SER A 34 5.35 -9.38 -9.41
N PHE A 35 6.13 -8.53 -8.74
CA PHE A 35 6.69 -7.36 -9.41
C PHE A 35 7.76 -7.79 -10.40
N ASP A 36 7.80 -7.16 -11.55
CA ASP A 36 8.96 -7.28 -12.45
C ASP A 36 10.11 -6.38 -11.97
N ALA A 37 10.63 -6.69 -10.77
CA ALA A 37 11.78 -5.98 -10.21
C ALA A 37 13.00 -6.02 -11.15
N GLY A 38 13.07 -7.02 -12.02
CA GLY A 38 14.10 -7.14 -13.05
C GLY A 38 14.05 -6.05 -14.11
N ALA A 39 12.89 -5.41 -14.33
CA ALA A 39 12.76 -4.27 -15.22
C ALA A 39 13.56 -3.05 -14.74
N TYR A 40 13.78 -2.95 -13.43
CA TYR A 40 14.52 -1.86 -12.77
C TYR A 40 15.92 -2.25 -12.33
N ASP A 41 16.36 -3.51 -12.56
CA ASP A 41 17.66 -4.05 -12.11
C ASP A 41 17.83 -3.89 -10.57
N CYS A 42 16.76 -4.17 -9.81
CA CYS A 42 16.74 -4.02 -8.37
C CYS A 42 17.13 -5.31 -7.65
N ASP A 43 18.05 -5.21 -6.69
CA ASP A 43 18.30 -6.23 -5.67
C ASP A 43 17.52 -5.82 -4.39
N LEU A 44 16.25 -6.28 -4.30
CA LEU A 44 15.35 -5.85 -3.25
C LEU A 44 15.80 -6.38 -1.89
N THR A 45 15.93 -5.48 -0.94
CA THR A 45 16.24 -5.78 0.46
C THR A 45 15.20 -5.14 1.36
N GLU A 46 14.87 -5.82 2.47
CA GLU A 46 13.90 -5.31 3.44
C GLU A 46 14.36 -3.95 3.99
N PRO A 47 13.48 -2.92 3.96
CA PRO A 47 13.77 -1.62 4.54
C PRO A 47 14.06 -1.70 6.03
N SER A 48 15.10 -0.97 6.51
CA SER A 48 15.62 -1.14 7.87
C SER A 48 14.96 -0.23 8.91
N ASP A 49 14.41 0.90 8.52
CA ASP A 49 13.93 1.93 9.46
C ASP A 49 12.73 2.73 8.88
N PRO A 50 11.57 2.08 8.59
CA PRO A 50 10.37 2.80 8.19
C PRO A 50 9.83 3.63 9.37
N ASP A 51 9.43 4.88 9.14
CA ASP A 51 8.71 5.66 10.15
C ASP A 51 7.24 5.20 10.21
N LEU A 52 6.95 4.29 11.14
CA LEU A 52 5.61 3.73 11.31
C LEU A 52 4.60 4.73 11.90
N ASP A 53 5.09 5.84 12.48
CA ASP A 53 4.25 6.93 12.98
C ASP A 53 3.91 7.96 11.88
N TYR A 54 4.57 7.88 10.72
CA TYR A 54 4.30 8.77 9.59
C TYR A 54 2.83 8.70 9.16
N ARG A 55 2.16 9.87 9.17
CA ARG A 55 0.78 10.07 8.69
C ARG A 55 0.78 11.03 7.51
N PRO A 56 0.31 10.61 6.32
CA PRO A 56 0.18 11.53 5.19
C PRO A 56 -0.90 12.59 5.46
N THR A 57 -0.52 13.86 5.38
CA THR A 57 -1.41 14.99 5.65
C THR A 57 -1.26 16.10 4.61
N LEU A 58 -2.28 16.92 4.46
CA LEU A 58 -2.25 18.15 3.67
C LEU A 58 -2.98 19.28 4.39
N GLY A 59 -2.71 20.50 3.96
CA GLY A 59 -3.38 21.70 4.48
C GLY A 59 -2.73 22.24 5.75
N ASN A 60 -3.55 22.86 6.61
CA ASN A 60 -3.06 23.55 7.79
C ASN A 60 -3.21 22.65 9.04
N PRO A 61 -2.11 22.21 9.68
CA PRO A 61 -2.18 21.37 10.87
C PRO A 61 -2.85 22.07 12.08
N ASP A 62 -2.96 23.41 12.06
CA ASP A 62 -3.60 24.20 13.11
C ASP A 62 -5.05 24.59 12.74
N ALA A 63 -5.62 24.04 11.67
CA ALA A 63 -7.01 24.31 11.29
C ALA A 63 -8.01 23.72 12.30
N ASP A 64 -9.10 24.44 12.54
CA ASP A 64 -10.19 23.99 13.44
C ASP A 64 -10.96 22.78 12.87
N VAL A 65 -10.86 22.55 11.56
CA VAL A 65 -11.54 21.46 10.86
C VAL A 65 -10.55 20.43 10.38
N THR A 66 -10.70 19.18 10.86
CA THR A 66 -9.93 18.02 10.41
C THR A 66 -10.80 17.11 9.56
N VAL A 67 -10.29 16.74 8.38
CA VAL A 67 -10.91 15.75 7.48
C VAL A 67 -10.07 14.49 7.48
N GLN A 68 -10.66 13.34 7.82
CA GLN A 68 -10.01 12.04 7.82
C GLN A 68 -10.63 11.18 6.72
N ALA A 69 -9.81 10.70 5.79
CA ALA A 69 -10.25 9.84 4.69
C ALA A 69 -9.67 8.44 4.85
N PHE A 70 -10.52 7.46 5.09
CA PHE A 70 -10.17 6.04 5.14
C PHE A 70 -10.30 5.45 3.73
N GLU A 71 -9.17 5.02 3.17
CA GLU A 71 -9.05 4.60 1.77
C GLU A 71 -8.35 3.24 1.65
N ASP A 72 -8.57 2.57 0.51
CA ASP A 72 -7.89 1.34 0.09
C ASP A 72 -7.45 1.50 -1.36
N PHE A 73 -6.18 1.31 -1.63
CA PHE A 73 -5.61 1.45 -2.98
C PHE A 73 -6.18 0.44 -4.00
N THR A 74 -6.86 -0.60 -3.55
CA THR A 74 -7.49 -1.60 -4.43
C THR A 74 -8.99 -1.38 -4.62
N CYS A 75 -9.58 -0.35 -3.98
CA CYS A 75 -10.99 -0.04 -4.04
C CYS A 75 -11.33 0.92 -5.20
N ASP A 76 -12.18 0.51 -6.15
CA ASP A 76 -12.64 1.32 -7.28
C ASP A 76 -13.32 2.64 -6.85
N HIS A 77 -14.07 2.61 -5.73
CA HIS A 77 -14.70 3.81 -5.18
C HIS A 77 -13.67 4.80 -4.61
N CYS A 78 -12.54 4.30 -4.08
CA CYS A 78 -11.45 5.16 -3.64
C CYS A 78 -10.74 5.80 -4.84
N ALA A 79 -10.56 5.06 -5.95
CA ALA A 79 -10.04 5.65 -7.19
C ALA A 79 -10.96 6.77 -7.69
N THR A 80 -12.28 6.54 -7.73
CA THR A 80 -13.25 7.59 -8.10
C THR A 80 -13.14 8.79 -7.16
N TYR A 81 -13.09 8.56 -5.86
CA TYR A 81 -12.92 9.64 -4.87
C TYR A 81 -11.64 10.43 -5.13
N LYS A 82 -10.50 9.76 -5.20
CA LYS A 82 -9.19 10.39 -5.32
C LYS A 82 -9.02 11.15 -6.63
N LEU A 83 -9.52 10.60 -7.75
CA LEU A 83 -9.27 11.16 -9.08
C LEU A 83 -10.34 12.19 -9.50
N GLU A 84 -11.58 12.06 -9.02
CA GLU A 84 -12.68 12.91 -9.49
C GLU A 84 -13.18 13.92 -8.44
N HIS A 85 -13.10 13.61 -7.15
CA HIS A 85 -13.70 14.42 -6.08
C HIS A 85 -12.67 15.11 -5.18
N PHE A 86 -11.59 14.42 -4.82
CA PHE A 86 -10.53 14.98 -3.98
C PHE A 86 -9.87 16.24 -4.55
N PRO A 87 -9.65 16.38 -5.89
CA PRO A 87 -9.09 17.62 -6.44
C PRO A 87 -9.90 18.87 -6.07
N THR A 88 -11.23 18.79 -6.07
CA THR A 88 -12.10 19.92 -5.65
C THR A 88 -11.92 20.23 -4.15
N ILE A 89 -11.86 19.20 -3.29
CA ILE A 89 -11.61 19.40 -1.85
C ILE A 89 -10.22 20.01 -1.61
N ARG A 90 -9.23 19.59 -2.41
CA ARG A 90 -7.87 20.14 -2.35
C ARG A 90 -7.86 21.63 -2.71
N GLU A 91 -8.44 22.00 -3.85
CA GLU A 91 -8.47 23.38 -4.36
C GLU A 91 -9.26 24.31 -3.43
N ASP A 92 -10.44 23.87 -2.96
CA ASP A 92 -11.38 24.73 -2.27
C ASP A 92 -11.09 24.86 -0.76
N TYR A 93 -10.45 23.87 -0.12
CA TYR A 93 -10.30 23.83 1.35
C TYR A 93 -8.87 23.55 1.84
N ILE A 94 -8.12 22.66 1.17
CA ILE A 94 -6.77 22.28 1.60
C ILE A 94 -5.77 23.39 1.27
N GLU A 95 -5.74 23.84 0.02
CA GLU A 95 -4.80 24.88 -0.44
C GLU A 95 -5.02 26.24 0.22
N PRO A 96 -6.27 26.67 0.52
CA PRO A 96 -6.49 27.86 1.31
C PRO A 96 -6.06 27.71 2.78
N GLY A 97 -5.93 26.48 3.28
CA GLY A 97 -5.56 26.18 4.65
C GLY A 97 -6.74 26.19 5.63
N ASP A 98 -7.96 26.03 5.12
CA ASP A 98 -9.18 26.01 5.92
C ASP A 98 -9.35 24.70 6.70
N ILE A 99 -8.71 23.62 6.22
CA ILE A 99 -8.75 22.30 6.85
C ILE A 99 -7.36 21.67 7.02
N HIS A 100 -7.29 20.74 7.97
CA HIS A 100 -6.26 19.72 8.07
C HIS A 100 -6.80 18.41 7.49
N TYR A 101 -6.18 17.89 6.44
CA TYR A 101 -6.58 16.65 5.78
C TYR A 101 -5.62 15.53 6.15
N GLU A 102 -6.15 14.35 6.53
CA GLU A 102 -5.40 13.16 6.90
C GLU A 102 -5.82 11.98 6.03
N HIS A 103 -4.85 11.29 5.44
CA HIS A 103 -5.07 9.99 4.81
C HIS A 103 -4.91 8.87 5.85
N TRP A 104 -5.84 7.91 5.83
CA TRP A 104 -5.85 6.74 6.67
C TRP A 104 -6.02 5.49 5.82
N ASP A 105 -5.12 4.50 5.98
CA ASP A 105 -5.23 3.23 5.27
C ASP A 105 -6.33 2.35 5.88
N PHE A 106 -7.15 1.78 5.00
CA PHE A 106 -8.17 0.83 5.43
C PHE A 106 -8.25 -0.34 4.43
N PRO A 107 -7.22 -1.22 4.41
CA PRO A 107 -7.20 -2.34 3.48
C PRO A 107 -8.40 -3.25 3.67
N LEU A 108 -9.12 -3.51 2.59
CA LEU A 108 -10.27 -4.40 2.51
C LEU A 108 -9.82 -5.80 2.06
N PRO A 109 -10.55 -6.87 2.42
CA PRO A 109 -10.26 -8.22 1.94
C PRO A 109 -10.77 -8.42 0.49
N VAL A 110 -10.62 -7.42 -0.38
CA VAL A 110 -11.04 -7.45 -1.79
C VAL A 110 -9.88 -7.88 -2.67
N ASP A 111 -8.72 -7.29 -2.44
CA ASP A 111 -7.46 -7.67 -3.08
C ASP A 111 -6.34 -7.65 -2.03
N GLU A 112 -6.28 -8.74 -1.25
CA GLU A 112 -5.30 -8.90 -0.17
C GLU A 112 -3.86 -8.92 -0.70
N GLN A 113 -3.67 -9.22 -2.00
CA GLN A 113 -2.35 -9.25 -2.61
C GLN A 113 -1.75 -7.85 -2.73
N TRP A 114 -2.57 -6.82 -3.01
CA TRP A 114 -2.08 -5.49 -3.35
C TRP A 114 -2.43 -4.39 -2.34
N ALA A 115 -3.47 -4.56 -1.53
CA ALA A 115 -3.95 -3.51 -0.62
C ALA A 115 -2.84 -3.01 0.34
N VAL A 116 -2.20 -3.89 1.10
CA VAL A 116 -1.10 -3.52 2.02
C VAL A 116 0.19 -3.17 1.28
N PRO A 117 0.63 -3.92 0.26
CA PRO A 117 1.83 -3.58 -0.50
C PRO A 117 1.81 -2.18 -1.14
N ILE A 118 0.71 -1.79 -1.79
CA ILE A 118 0.64 -0.46 -2.42
C ILE A 118 0.55 0.65 -1.34
N ALA A 119 -0.18 0.42 -0.24
CA ALA A 119 -0.18 1.33 0.90
C ALA A 119 1.24 1.51 1.48
N SER A 120 2.01 0.41 1.61
CA SER A 120 3.41 0.46 2.05
C SER A 120 4.30 1.25 1.10
N ALA A 121 4.16 1.04 -0.21
CA ALA A 121 4.88 1.81 -1.22
C ALA A 121 4.57 3.31 -1.13
N ALA A 122 3.29 3.67 -1.03
CA ALA A 122 2.84 5.06 -0.90
C ALA A 122 3.39 5.72 0.38
N ARG A 123 3.29 5.02 1.53
CA ARG A 123 3.86 5.52 2.80
C ARG A 123 5.37 5.70 2.72
N GLY A 124 6.09 4.76 2.12
CA GLY A 124 7.53 4.86 1.95
C GLY A 124 7.95 6.03 1.05
N VAL A 125 7.16 6.38 0.04
CA VAL A 125 7.37 7.60 -0.74
C VAL A 125 7.17 8.84 0.14
N GLY A 126 6.09 8.89 0.88
CA GLY A 126 5.77 10.02 1.77
C GLY A 126 6.78 10.20 2.89
N ASP A 127 7.16 9.14 3.58
CA ASP A 127 8.16 9.16 4.66
C ASP A 127 9.50 9.75 4.18
N ARG A 128 9.94 9.39 2.97
CA ARG A 128 11.22 9.85 2.42
C ARG A 128 11.17 11.20 1.70
N HIS A 129 10.02 11.56 1.10
CA HIS A 129 9.91 12.71 0.20
C HIS A 129 8.84 13.72 0.61
N GLY A 130 8.11 13.45 1.69
CA GLY A 130 7.07 14.33 2.24
C GLY A 130 5.67 14.09 1.68
N ASP A 131 4.71 14.78 2.29
CA ASP A 131 3.28 14.55 2.06
C ASP A 131 2.84 14.74 0.61
N GLU A 132 3.31 15.80 -0.06
CA GLU A 132 2.97 16.05 -1.46
C GLU A 132 3.37 14.86 -2.36
N ALA A 133 4.55 14.28 -2.12
CA ALA A 133 5.00 13.10 -2.87
C ALA A 133 4.12 11.87 -2.60
N PHE A 134 3.65 11.69 -1.36
CA PHE A 134 2.66 10.66 -1.04
C PHE A 134 1.39 10.83 -1.87
N PHE A 135 0.81 12.04 -1.90
CA PHE A 135 -0.46 12.29 -2.62
C PHE A 135 -0.31 12.23 -4.13
N GLU A 136 0.84 12.62 -4.69
CA GLU A 136 1.16 12.42 -6.11
C GLU A 136 1.26 10.92 -6.44
N PHE A 137 2.01 10.15 -5.63
CA PHE A 137 2.10 8.70 -5.80
C PHE A 137 0.73 8.03 -5.64
N ALA A 138 -0.05 8.42 -4.63
CA ALA A 138 -1.39 7.86 -4.40
C ALA A 138 -2.31 8.06 -5.61
N SER A 139 -2.28 9.25 -6.23
CA SER A 139 -3.06 9.51 -7.45
C SER A 139 -2.63 8.60 -8.60
N ALA A 140 -1.32 8.48 -8.84
CA ALA A 140 -0.77 7.60 -9.87
C ALA A 140 -1.10 6.11 -9.60
N ALA A 141 -1.05 5.68 -8.34
CA ALA A 141 -1.44 4.33 -7.95
C ALA A 141 -2.92 4.05 -8.25
N TYR A 142 -3.82 4.99 -7.92
CA TYR A 142 -5.24 4.85 -8.25
C TYR A 142 -5.50 4.85 -9.78
N GLU A 143 -4.76 5.63 -10.56
CA GLU A 143 -4.82 5.58 -12.04
C GLU A 143 -4.39 4.22 -12.59
N SER A 144 -3.50 3.52 -11.88
CA SER A 144 -2.92 2.23 -12.26
C SER A 144 -3.61 1.03 -11.63
N GLN A 145 -4.80 1.19 -11.02
CA GLN A 145 -5.55 0.05 -10.45
C GLN A 145 -5.74 -1.06 -11.49
N GLY A 146 -5.52 -2.31 -11.05
CA GLY A 146 -5.58 -3.48 -11.91
C GLY A 146 -4.29 -3.79 -12.69
N ALA A 147 -3.28 -2.93 -12.63
CA ALA A 147 -1.99 -3.10 -13.29
C ALA A 147 -0.80 -3.08 -12.31
N TYR A 148 -1.04 -3.23 -11.01
CA TYR A 148 0.03 -3.18 -10.00
C TYR A 148 1.13 -4.22 -10.22
N GLY A 149 0.78 -5.40 -10.73
CA GLY A 149 1.72 -6.49 -10.98
C GLY A 149 2.73 -6.25 -12.09
N ASP A 150 2.46 -5.30 -12.99
CA ASP A 150 3.41 -4.93 -14.06
C ASP A 150 4.34 -3.77 -13.67
N GLY A 151 4.18 -3.23 -12.44
CA GLY A 151 4.99 -2.12 -11.94
C GLY A 151 4.58 -0.75 -12.46
N SER A 152 3.42 -0.62 -13.13
CA SER A 152 3.01 0.64 -13.76
C SER A 152 2.84 1.80 -12.77
N SER A 153 2.47 1.52 -11.52
CA SER A 153 2.44 2.53 -10.44
C SER A 153 3.84 3.03 -10.05
N VAL A 154 4.87 2.26 -10.34
CA VAL A 154 6.27 2.63 -10.07
C VAL A 154 6.80 3.60 -11.13
N GLU A 155 6.38 3.45 -12.41
CA GLU A 155 6.81 4.31 -13.52
C GLU A 155 6.29 5.76 -13.39
N THR A 156 5.22 5.97 -12.62
CA THR A 156 4.58 7.26 -12.42
C THR A 156 5.00 7.96 -11.12
N MET A 157 6.09 7.52 -10.51
CA MET A 157 6.57 8.08 -9.24
C MET A 157 6.88 9.57 -9.30
N PRO A 158 6.67 10.27 -8.16
CA PRO A 158 7.14 11.64 -8.00
C PRO A 158 8.63 11.78 -8.28
N GLY A 159 9.03 12.88 -8.88
CA GLY A 159 10.43 13.13 -9.25
C GLY A 159 11.37 12.96 -8.07
N GLY A 160 12.34 12.07 -8.21
CA GLY A 160 13.38 11.79 -7.21
C GLY A 160 13.15 10.56 -6.34
N ALA A 161 12.01 9.89 -6.41
CA ALA A 161 11.82 8.62 -5.74
C ALA A 161 12.70 7.52 -6.38
N ASP A 162 13.34 6.71 -5.54
CA ASP A 162 14.11 5.55 -5.99
C ASP A 162 13.16 4.37 -6.25
N PRO A 163 13.02 3.90 -7.51
CA PRO A 163 12.14 2.78 -7.83
C PRO A 163 12.42 1.53 -6.99
N CYS A 164 13.69 1.23 -6.73
CA CYS A 164 14.05 0.05 -5.96
C CYS A 164 13.62 0.16 -4.49
N ALA A 165 13.67 1.35 -3.90
CA ALA A 165 13.18 1.57 -2.55
C ALA A 165 11.65 1.41 -2.47
N VAL A 166 10.91 1.93 -3.44
CA VAL A 166 9.45 1.81 -3.50
C VAL A 166 9.00 0.37 -3.72
N LEU A 167 9.70 -0.36 -4.63
CA LEU A 167 9.45 -1.79 -4.84
C LEU A 167 9.77 -2.62 -3.60
N ALA A 168 10.82 -2.26 -2.84
CA ALA A 168 11.16 -2.93 -1.59
C ALA A 168 10.08 -2.69 -0.52
N ASP A 169 9.59 -1.45 -0.35
CA ASP A 169 8.49 -1.18 0.59
C ASP A 169 7.24 -2.02 0.29
N ALA A 170 6.89 -2.15 -0.99
CA ALA A 170 5.77 -2.98 -1.40
C ALA A 170 6.03 -4.48 -1.17
N GLU A 171 7.17 -5.01 -1.65
CA GLU A 171 7.53 -6.43 -1.57
C GLU A 171 7.56 -6.94 -0.13
N PHE A 172 8.16 -6.13 0.78
CA PHE A 172 8.27 -6.48 2.19
C PHE A 172 7.11 -5.95 3.04
N SER A 173 6.14 -5.25 2.43
CA SER A 173 5.04 -4.59 3.16
C SER A 173 5.56 -3.78 4.35
N ALA A 174 6.57 -2.94 4.10
CA ALA A 174 7.37 -2.30 5.15
C ALA A 174 6.56 -1.45 6.14
N TYR A 175 5.37 -0.99 5.75
CA TYR A 175 4.45 -0.20 6.60
C TYR A 175 3.19 -0.98 7.00
N GLU A 176 3.21 -2.32 6.97
CA GLU A 176 2.04 -3.13 7.33
C GLU A 176 1.52 -2.82 8.73
N GLU A 177 2.41 -2.65 9.73
CA GLU A 177 2.01 -2.34 11.10
C GLU A 177 1.23 -1.01 11.17
N ALA A 178 1.71 0.03 10.50
CA ALA A 178 1.02 1.33 10.40
C ALA A 178 -0.34 1.20 9.71
N THR A 179 -0.39 0.49 8.58
CA THR A 179 -1.61 0.22 7.80
C THR A 179 -2.65 -0.56 8.62
N GLN A 180 -2.23 -1.56 9.40
CA GLN A 180 -3.12 -2.33 10.27
C GLN A 180 -3.57 -1.53 11.50
N SER A 181 -2.72 -0.65 12.02
CA SER A 181 -3.08 0.30 13.08
C SER A 181 -4.18 1.25 12.59
N ASP A 182 -4.05 1.80 11.40
CA ASP A 182 -5.05 2.66 10.77
C ASP A 182 -6.39 1.95 10.58
N ARG A 183 -6.32 0.73 10.03
CA ARG A 183 -7.51 -0.10 9.87
C ARG A 183 -8.20 -0.36 11.21
N SER A 184 -7.44 -0.64 12.26
CA SER A 184 -7.97 -0.87 13.60
C SER A 184 -8.66 0.38 14.16
N GLN A 185 -8.06 1.55 13.94
CA GLN A 185 -8.66 2.83 14.30
C GLN A 185 -9.98 3.05 13.54
N GLY A 186 -9.98 2.85 12.20
CA GLY A 186 -11.19 2.96 11.38
C GLY A 186 -12.31 2.03 11.86
N VAL A 187 -12.00 0.78 12.19
CA VAL A 187 -12.98 -0.16 12.77
C VAL A 187 -13.56 0.39 14.08
N SER A 188 -12.72 0.97 14.94
CA SER A 188 -13.18 1.57 16.21
C SER A 188 -14.10 2.77 16.00
N MET A 189 -13.95 3.49 14.90
CA MET A 189 -14.78 4.61 14.48
C MET A 189 -16.02 4.19 13.68
N GLY A 190 -16.19 2.88 13.41
CA GLY A 190 -17.34 2.34 12.70
C GLY A 190 -17.18 2.27 11.18
N VAL A 191 -15.97 2.44 10.65
CA VAL A 191 -15.70 2.23 9.22
C VAL A 191 -15.96 0.78 8.84
N SER A 192 -16.75 0.57 7.80
CA SER A 192 -17.11 -0.76 7.28
C SER A 192 -16.86 -0.92 5.79
N GLY A 193 -16.36 0.11 5.14
CA GLY A 193 -16.03 0.14 3.70
C GLY A 193 -15.31 1.44 3.35
N THR A 194 -14.78 1.52 2.14
CA THR A 194 -13.99 2.65 1.64
C THR A 194 -14.56 3.23 0.35
N PRO A 195 -14.36 4.52 0.08
CA PRO A 195 -13.84 5.48 1.03
C PRO A 195 -14.87 5.82 2.13
N THR A 196 -14.40 6.06 3.34
CA THR A 196 -15.22 6.64 4.42
C THR A 196 -14.54 7.92 4.90
N ILE A 197 -15.29 9.01 4.90
CA ILE A 197 -14.79 10.34 5.25
C ILE A 197 -15.41 10.79 6.57
N PHE A 198 -14.58 11.36 7.45
CA PHE A 198 -15.01 12.02 8.68
C PHE A 198 -14.60 13.50 8.64
N VAL A 199 -15.45 14.35 9.21
CA VAL A 199 -15.15 15.77 9.44
C VAL A 199 -15.28 16.02 10.94
N ASN A 200 -14.20 16.39 11.61
CA ASN A 200 -14.12 16.53 13.07
C ASN A 200 -14.67 15.31 13.82
N GLY A 201 -14.39 14.10 13.33
CA GLY A 201 -14.83 12.84 13.93
C GLY A 201 -16.27 12.44 13.63
N ASP A 202 -17.05 13.27 12.93
CA ASP A 202 -18.41 12.93 12.48
C ASP A 202 -18.36 12.31 11.07
N PRO A 203 -18.94 11.12 10.85
CA PRO A 203 -18.93 10.50 9.52
C PRO A 203 -19.79 11.29 8.53
N VAL A 204 -19.25 11.57 7.35
CA VAL A 204 -19.97 12.22 6.26
C VAL A 204 -21.06 11.28 5.75
N GLN A 205 -22.30 11.75 5.78
CA GLN A 205 -23.45 10.98 5.31
C GLN A 205 -23.78 11.32 3.87
N GLY A 206 -24.21 10.34 3.09
CA GLY A 206 -24.62 10.54 1.69
C GLY A 206 -23.56 10.27 0.65
N GLY A 207 -22.39 9.76 1.06
CA GLY A 207 -21.33 9.33 0.15
C GLY A 207 -20.11 10.24 0.14
N TYR A 208 -19.25 10.04 -0.85
CA TYR A 208 -17.92 10.64 -0.94
C TYR A 208 -17.80 11.67 -2.10
N ALA A 209 -18.91 12.13 -2.67
CA ALA A 209 -18.90 13.17 -3.68
C ALA A 209 -18.40 14.51 -3.10
N ALA A 210 -17.68 15.30 -3.90
CA ALA A 210 -17.06 16.53 -3.45
C ALA A 210 -18.06 17.48 -2.79
N GLU A 211 -19.24 17.67 -3.38
CA GLU A 211 -20.29 18.52 -2.82
C GLU A 211 -20.85 18.03 -1.48
N THR A 212 -20.86 16.72 -1.25
CA THR A 212 -21.30 16.13 0.02
C THR A 212 -20.28 16.38 1.13
N ILE A 213 -19.00 16.22 0.81
CA ILE A 213 -17.88 16.49 1.73
C ILE A 213 -17.79 17.98 2.02
N ALA A 214 -17.87 18.83 0.97
CA ALA A 214 -17.86 20.28 1.09
C ALA A 214 -18.94 20.78 2.05
N ALA A 215 -20.19 20.29 1.91
CA ALA A 215 -21.28 20.65 2.81
C ALA A 215 -21.01 20.24 4.28
N ALA A 216 -20.32 19.13 4.51
CA ALA A 216 -19.93 18.69 5.85
C ALA A 216 -18.80 19.57 6.44
N ILE A 217 -17.85 20.00 5.61
CA ILE A 217 -16.78 20.95 5.99
C ILE A 217 -17.38 22.32 6.31
N ASP A 218 -18.21 22.89 5.41
CA ASP A 218 -18.86 24.20 5.58
C ASP A 218 -19.68 24.28 6.86
N ALA A 219 -20.27 23.18 7.30
CA ALA A 219 -21.04 23.12 8.54
C ALA A 219 -20.16 23.19 9.81
N LYS A 220 -18.85 23.07 9.67
CA LYS A 220 -17.87 23.10 10.78
C LYS A 220 -16.96 24.35 10.75
N LEU A 221 -16.86 25.03 9.59
CA LEU A 221 -16.19 26.33 9.46
C LEU A 221 -17.07 27.45 10.02
#